data_be803b5a627889f21123c01245bba084
#
_entry.id   be803b5a627889f21123c01245bba084
#
_cell.length_a   1.000
_cell.length_b   1.000
_cell.length_c   1.000
_cell.angle_alpha   90.00
_cell.angle_beta   90.00
_cell.angle_gamma   90.00
#
_symmetry.space_group_name_H-M   'P 1'
#
loop_
_entity.id
_entity.type
_entity.pdbx_description
1 polymer ?
#
loop_
_entity_poly.entity_id
_entity_poly.type
_entity_poly.pdbx_seq_one_letter_code
_entity_poly.pdbx_strand_id
1 'polypeptide(L)'
;MKLGILIHPDELSESWVRRICGSELSLFGLHPVGGNDAPASMAELIRGRERLEPYLAEIRGSGIGIEHEMHALRGFVPAGLSEKHPEWFRMNGDGLRTTDHNICATNGEALAYVEKRAEDAARLLPSSTHRYHFWIDDVDSAKCHCEKCAAFTASDQALLIYNAIARGVRRADPSGRQCYLAYHGTLAAPTHVMPEGNIFLEYAPMDRDFTRPIGDVGCEKNVRQTEVLDALLDLFGCEDATVCEYWLDNSMYSGWKKPPKKFTWDESIFRADIGYYESRGFGTATTFACYLGDEYREACGEDADIAGYLHKISL
;
A
#
# COMPACT_ATOMS: atom_id res chain seq x y z
N MET A 1 -18.97 0.01 -5.19
CA MET A 1 -17.58 -0.17 -4.67
C MET A 1 -17.48 0.20 -3.19
N LYS A 2 -16.68 -0.50 -2.38
CA LYS A 2 -16.32 -0.10 -1.01
C LYS A 2 -15.24 0.97 -1.09
N LEU A 3 -15.37 2.04 -0.30
CA LEU A 3 -14.38 3.11 -0.24
C LEU A 3 -13.65 3.11 1.10
N GLY A 4 -12.39 3.50 1.08
CA GLY A 4 -11.56 3.65 2.26
C GLY A 4 -10.57 4.81 2.15
N ILE A 5 -10.03 5.25 3.28
CA ILE A 5 -8.95 6.24 3.33
C ILE A 5 -7.76 5.72 4.12
N LEU A 6 -6.58 6.21 3.74
CA LEU A 6 -5.30 5.95 4.38
C LEU A 6 -4.73 7.26 4.92
N ILE A 7 -4.33 7.28 6.18
CA ILE A 7 -3.63 8.43 6.77
C ILE A 7 -2.35 7.99 7.50
N HIS A 8 -1.46 8.93 7.76
CA HIS A 8 -0.32 8.63 8.62
C HIS A 8 -0.75 8.41 10.07
N PRO A 9 -0.10 7.48 10.81
CA PRO A 9 -0.48 7.17 12.19
C PRO A 9 -0.41 8.36 13.16
N ASP A 10 0.49 9.32 12.90
CA ASP A 10 0.65 10.54 13.70
C ASP A 10 -0.47 11.57 13.45
N GLU A 11 -1.18 11.47 12.32
CA GLU A 11 -2.33 12.32 12.01
C GLU A 11 -3.63 11.86 12.68
N LEU A 12 -3.70 10.61 13.19
CA LEU A 12 -4.92 10.08 13.79
C LEU A 12 -5.27 10.82 15.08
N SER A 13 -6.39 11.52 15.05
CA SER A 13 -6.88 12.39 16.12
C SER A 13 -8.38 12.23 16.31
N GLU A 14 -8.93 12.81 17.41
CA GLU A 14 -10.38 12.85 17.64
C GLU A 14 -11.15 13.49 16.47
N SER A 15 -10.54 14.47 15.79
CA SER A 15 -11.13 15.11 14.62
C SER A 15 -11.30 14.10 13.48
N TRP A 16 -10.25 13.32 13.17
CA TRP A 16 -10.32 12.26 12.18
C TRP A 16 -11.32 11.17 12.58
N VAL A 17 -11.32 10.72 13.83
CA VAL A 17 -12.26 9.70 14.30
C VAL A 17 -13.71 10.16 14.08
N ARG A 18 -14.07 11.40 14.47
CA ARG A 18 -15.42 11.94 14.22
C ARG A 18 -15.78 11.96 12.73
N ARG A 19 -14.86 12.37 11.85
CA ARG A 19 -15.08 12.42 10.39
C ARG A 19 -15.30 11.03 9.82
N ILE A 20 -14.47 10.07 10.23
CA ILE A 20 -14.53 8.68 9.76
C ILE A 20 -15.82 8.01 10.26
N CYS A 21 -16.12 8.06 11.56
CA CYS A 21 -17.32 7.45 12.14
C CYS A 21 -18.63 8.06 11.61
N GLY A 22 -18.60 9.33 11.20
CA GLY A 22 -19.73 10.02 10.56
C GLY A 22 -19.85 9.80 9.05
N SER A 23 -18.96 9.01 8.43
CA SER A 23 -18.90 8.80 6.97
C SER A 23 -19.58 7.51 6.52
N GLU A 24 -19.68 7.32 5.20
CA GLU A 24 -20.10 6.07 4.54
C GLU A 24 -18.91 5.18 4.12
N LEU A 25 -17.72 5.44 4.68
CA LEU A 25 -16.54 4.63 4.40
C LEU A 25 -16.73 3.19 4.90
N SER A 26 -16.14 2.26 4.17
CA SER A 26 -16.11 0.84 4.55
C SER A 26 -14.79 0.44 5.19
N LEU A 27 -13.72 1.20 4.91
CA LEU A 27 -12.34 0.90 5.31
C LEU A 27 -11.63 2.14 5.81
N PHE A 28 -10.78 1.94 6.80
CA PHE A 28 -9.82 2.92 7.29
C PHE A 28 -8.46 2.26 7.47
N GLY A 29 -7.43 2.85 6.88
CA GLY A 29 -6.07 2.33 6.95
C GLY A 29 -5.08 3.30 7.59
N LEU A 30 -4.10 2.74 8.30
CA LEU A 30 -2.92 3.46 8.76
C LEU A 30 -1.73 3.14 7.88
N HIS A 31 -1.16 4.19 7.28
CA HIS A 31 0.03 4.10 6.44
C HIS A 31 1.20 4.87 7.07
N PRO A 32 2.18 4.19 7.69
CA PRO A 32 3.43 4.83 8.12
C PRO A 32 4.17 5.40 6.91
N VAL A 33 4.87 6.53 7.11
CA VAL A 33 5.64 7.19 6.04
C VAL A 33 6.55 6.18 5.32
N GLY A 34 6.50 6.21 3.98
CA GLY A 34 7.25 5.32 3.10
C GLY A 34 8.70 5.77 2.86
N GLY A 35 9.26 5.38 1.72
CA GLY A 35 10.59 5.76 1.28
C GLY A 35 11.71 5.32 2.24
N ASN A 36 12.67 6.18 2.46
CA ASN A 36 13.82 5.87 3.33
C ASN A 36 13.45 5.73 4.81
N ASP A 37 12.36 6.36 5.23
CA ASP A 37 11.90 6.37 6.63
C ASP A 37 11.02 5.15 6.97
N ALA A 38 10.60 4.35 5.99
CA ALA A 38 9.69 3.22 6.18
C ALA A 38 10.04 2.29 7.35
N PRO A 39 11.32 1.86 7.57
CA PRO A 39 11.64 1.00 8.70
C PRO A 39 11.43 1.68 10.06
N ALA A 40 11.77 2.96 10.17
CA ALA A 40 11.59 3.74 11.40
C ALA A 40 10.10 3.99 11.67
N SER A 41 9.35 4.39 10.64
CA SER A 41 7.92 4.68 10.71
C SER A 41 7.10 3.43 11.07
N MET A 42 7.43 2.28 10.49
CA MET A 42 6.84 0.99 10.86
C MET A 42 7.11 0.63 12.33
N ALA A 43 8.35 0.82 12.78
CA ALA A 43 8.72 0.57 14.18
C ALA A 43 7.98 1.52 15.14
N GLU A 44 7.74 2.77 14.74
CA GLU A 44 6.94 3.74 15.52
C GLU A 44 5.47 3.34 15.60
N LEU A 45 4.86 2.92 14.49
CA LEU A 45 3.51 2.39 14.48
C LEU A 45 3.37 1.20 15.45
N ILE A 46 4.29 0.24 15.38
CA ILE A 46 4.26 -0.93 16.27
C ILE A 46 4.42 -0.53 17.75
N ARG A 47 5.33 0.40 18.06
CA ARG A 47 5.50 0.90 19.44
C ARG A 47 4.31 1.69 19.93
N GLY A 48 3.71 2.49 19.06
CA GLY A 48 2.58 3.37 19.36
C GLY A 48 1.20 2.71 19.29
N ARG A 49 1.09 1.44 18.89
CA ARG A 49 -0.19 0.76 18.62
C ARG A 49 -1.19 0.82 19.77
N GLU A 50 -0.71 0.67 21.03
CA GLU A 50 -1.57 0.72 22.21
C GLU A 50 -2.19 2.11 22.43
N ARG A 51 -1.47 3.18 22.06
CA ARG A 51 -1.97 4.57 22.10
C ARG A 51 -3.03 4.81 21.02
N LEU A 52 -2.91 4.18 19.87
CA LEU A 52 -3.84 4.31 18.75
C LEU A 52 -5.10 3.48 18.94
N GLU A 53 -5.02 2.39 19.73
CA GLU A 53 -6.11 1.42 19.90
C GLU A 53 -7.45 2.02 20.33
N PRO A 54 -7.55 3.01 21.25
CA PRO A 54 -8.83 3.63 21.57
C PRO A 54 -9.54 4.24 20.37
N TYR A 55 -8.80 4.94 19.49
CA TYR A 55 -9.32 5.52 18.26
C TYR A 55 -9.75 4.42 17.24
N LEU A 56 -8.90 3.42 17.08
CA LEU A 56 -9.19 2.29 16.17
C LEU A 56 -10.38 1.47 16.65
N ALA A 57 -10.56 1.31 17.97
CA ALA A 57 -11.71 0.61 18.55
C ALA A 57 -13.02 1.37 18.30
N GLU A 58 -13.02 2.71 18.38
CA GLU A 58 -14.18 3.54 18.07
C GLU A 58 -14.55 3.43 16.59
N ILE A 59 -13.57 3.52 15.69
CA ILE A 59 -13.78 3.38 14.24
C ILE A 59 -14.33 1.98 13.92
N ARG A 60 -13.76 0.91 14.49
CA ARG A 60 -14.30 -0.46 14.33
C ARG A 60 -15.71 -0.59 14.86
N GLY A 61 -16.00 0.06 15.99
CA GLY A 61 -17.33 0.08 16.61
C GLY A 61 -18.41 0.72 15.72
N SER A 62 -18.03 1.61 14.79
CA SER A 62 -18.93 2.16 13.77
C SER A 62 -19.13 1.26 12.54
N GLY A 63 -18.51 0.06 12.51
CA GLY A 63 -18.64 -0.91 11.42
C GLY A 63 -17.62 -0.74 10.29
N ILE A 64 -16.61 0.12 10.46
CA ILE A 64 -15.55 0.37 9.47
C ILE A 64 -14.39 -0.60 9.71
N GLY A 65 -13.94 -1.28 8.65
CA GLY A 65 -12.79 -2.18 8.70
C GLY A 65 -11.48 -1.43 8.90
N ILE A 66 -10.57 -1.99 9.72
CA ILE A 66 -9.24 -1.43 9.97
C ILE A 66 -8.17 -2.24 9.25
N GLU A 67 -7.32 -1.55 8.51
CA GLU A 67 -6.17 -2.12 7.80
C GLU A 67 -4.88 -1.37 8.14
N HIS A 68 -3.72 -2.02 7.94
CA HIS A 68 -2.41 -1.41 8.09
C HIS A 68 -1.65 -1.63 6.78
N GLU A 69 -1.29 -0.56 6.11
CA GLU A 69 -0.67 -0.59 4.78
C GLU A 69 0.72 0.03 4.85
N MET A 70 1.77 -0.72 4.51
CA MET A 70 3.13 -0.22 4.73
C MET A 70 4.21 -0.91 3.92
N HIS A 71 5.26 -0.16 3.56
CA HIS A 71 6.51 -0.70 3.03
C HIS A 71 7.30 -1.38 4.17
N ALA A 72 7.06 -2.69 4.35
CA ALA A 72 7.49 -3.43 5.53
C ALA A 72 8.84 -4.14 5.37
N LEU A 73 9.32 -4.37 4.13
CA LEU A 73 10.40 -5.32 3.87
C LEU A 73 11.71 -4.95 4.57
N ARG A 74 12.17 -3.68 4.51
CA ARG A 74 13.37 -3.25 5.26
C ARG A 74 13.16 -3.24 6.77
N GLY A 75 11.92 -3.12 7.24
CA GLY A 75 11.55 -3.32 8.64
C GLY A 75 11.67 -4.79 9.05
N PHE A 76 11.35 -5.71 8.14
CA PHE A 76 11.53 -7.15 8.36
C PHE A 76 12.99 -7.58 8.29
N VAL A 77 13.76 -7.08 7.30
CA VAL A 77 15.15 -7.42 7.06
C VAL A 77 16.03 -6.17 7.19
N PRO A 78 16.34 -5.73 8.42
CA PRO A 78 17.14 -4.54 8.64
C PRO A 78 18.57 -4.68 8.11
N ALA A 79 19.11 -3.56 7.60
CA ALA A 79 20.42 -3.50 6.94
C ALA A 79 21.59 -4.11 7.76
N GLY A 80 21.54 -4.02 9.10
CA GLY A 80 22.56 -4.59 9.99
C GLY A 80 22.72 -6.11 9.88
N LEU A 81 21.74 -6.83 9.33
CA LEU A 81 21.88 -8.28 9.06
C LEU A 81 22.90 -8.59 7.96
N SER A 82 23.27 -7.62 7.13
CA SER A 82 24.25 -7.79 6.05
C SER A 82 25.65 -8.13 6.55
N GLU A 83 25.99 -7.80 7.77
CA GLU A 83 27.28 -8.18 8.39
C GLU A 83 27.43 -9.70 8.56
N LYS A 84 26.31 -10.40 8.79
CA LYS A 84 26.26 -11.85 9.00
C LYS A 84 25.72 -12.62 7.80
N HIS A 85 24.86 -11.98 7.03
CA HIS A 85 24.10 -12.58 5.92
C HIS A 85 24.12 -11.66 4.69
N PRO A 86 25.29 -11.33 4.12
CA PRO A 86 25.37 -10.46 2.94
C PRO A 86 24.60 -11.03 1.74
N GLU A 87 24.51 -12.35 1.62
CA GLU A 87 23.80 -13.06 0.55
C GLU A 87 22.28 -12.92 0.59
N TRP A 88 21.71 -12.46 1.71
CA TRP A 88 20.29 -12.17 1.83
C TRP A 88 19.89 -10.91 1.08
N PHE A 89 20.81 -9.99 0.88
CA PHE A 89 20.56 -8.70 0.27
C PHE A 89 20.70 -8.76 -1.25
N ARG A 90 19.96 -7.90 -1.95
CA ARG A 90 20.01 -7.89 -3.40
C ARG A 90 21.42 -7.60 -3.93
N MET A 91 21.73 -8.12 -5.09
CA MET A 91 22.89 -7.73 -5.88
C MET A 91 22.45 -6.65 -6.88
N ASN A 92 23.14 -5.52 -6.92
CA ASN A 92 22.89 -4.47 -7.89
C ASN A 92 23.44 -4.81 -9.28
N GLY A 93 23.26 -3.93 -10.28
CA GLY A 93 23.74 -4.14 -11.64
C GLY A 93 25.27 -4.22 -11.78
N ASP A 94 26.02 -3.69 -10.79
CA ASP A 94 27.49 -3.74 -10.75
C ASP A 94 28.02 -5.00 -10.07
N GLY A 95 27.16 -5.94 -9.69
CA GLY A 95 27.52 -7.18 -9.03
C GLY A 95 27.81 -7.06 -7.54
N LEU A 96 27.45 -5.94 -6.91
CA LEU A 96 27.66 -5.68 -5.49
C LEU A 96 26.37 -5.98 -4.70
N ARG A 97 26.53 -6.61 -3.51
CA ARG A 97 25.43 -6.74 -2.55
C ARG A 97 25.19 -5.39 -1.86
N THR A 98 23.95 -4.95 -1.82
CA THR A 98 23.55 -3.65 -1.29
C THR A 98 22.38 -3.80 -0.32
N THR A 99 22.31 -2.93 0.68
CA THR A 99 21.26 -2.90 1.72
C THR A 99 20.26 -1.77 1.51
N ASP A 100 20.30 -1.15 0.35
CA ASP A 100 19.49 0.02 0.00
C ASP A 100 17.99 -0.31 -0.11
N HIS A 101 17.66 -1.37 -0.87
CA HIS A 101 16.28 -1.78 -1.12
C HIS A 101 16.18 -3.28 -1.39
N ASN A 102 15.07 -3.86 -0.97
CA ASN A 102 14.68 -5.24 -1.19
C ASN A 102 15.76 -6.29 -0.79
N ILE A 103 15.47 -7.53 -1.02
CA ILE A 103 16.34 -8.66 -0.71
C ILE A 103 16.64 -9.49 -1.97
N CYS A 104 17.50 -10.49 -1.84
CA CYS A 104 17.68 -11.51 -2.85
C CYS A 104 16.47 -12.44 -2.86
N ALA A 105 15.57 -12.26 -3.85
CA ALA A 105 14.28 -12.95 -3.93
C ALA A 105 14.39 -14.49 -4.08
N THR A 106 15.56 -15.02 -4.43
CA THR A 106 15.82 -16.47 -4.54
C THR A 106 16.62 -17.04 -3.39
N ASN A 107 16.92 -16.24 -2.35
CA ASN A 107 17.60 -16.74 -1.16
C ASN A 107 16.57 -17.33 -0.18
N GLY A 108 16.58 -18.66 -0.02
CA GLY A 108 15.59 -19.38 0.78
C GLY A 108 15.64 -19.03 2.29
N GLU A 109 16.83 -18.73 2.84
CA GLU A 109 16.96 -18.34 4.25
C GLU A 109 16.39 -16.93 4.49
N ALA A 110 16.67 -15.98 3.56
CA ALA A 110 16.09 -14.65 3.63
C ALA A 110 14.56 -14.70 3.53
N LEU A 111 14.02 -15.51 2.62
CA LEU A 111 12.56 -15.69 2.48
C LEU A 111 11.94 -16.33 3.73
N ALA A 112 12.59 -17.35 4.33
CA ALA A 112 12.12 -17.95 5.58
C ALA A 112 12.14 -16.95 6.74
N TYR A 113 13.14 -16.08 6.77
CA TYR A 113 13.22 -15.00 7.76
C TYR A 113 12.10 -13.98 7.56
N VAL A 114 11.85 -13.53 6.32
CA VAL A 114 10.71 -12.64 5.98
C VAL A 114 9.39 -13.25 6.39
N GLU A 115 9.16 -14.53 6.09
CA GLU A 115 7.96 -15.27 6.47
C GLU A 115 7.71 -15.22 7.99
N LYS A 116 8.78 -15.44 8.81
CA LYS A 116 8.67 -15.32 10.26
C LYS A 116 8.38 -13.90 10.72
N ARG A 117 9.03 -12.90 10.13
CA ARG A 117 8.81 -11.49 10.48
C ARG A 117 7.42 -11.00 10.11
N ALA A 118 6.88 -11.47 8.97
CA ALA A 118 5.51 -11.17 8.56
C ALA A 118 4.49 -11.79 9.53
N GLU A 119 4.72 -13.03 10.00
CA GLU A 119 3.89 -13.64 11.05
C GLU A 119 3.89 -12.78 12.32
N ASP A 120 5.08 -12.35 12.79
CA ASP A 120 5.20 -11.53 13.99
C ASP A 120 4.48 -10.17 13.83
N ALA A 121 4.63 -9.52 12.67
CA ALA A 121 3.98 -8.25 12.37
C ALA A 121 2.45 -8.40 12.30
N ALA A 122 1.93 -9.44 11.65
CA ALA A 122 0.51 -9.69 11.56
C ALA A 122 -0.14 -9.94 12.94
N ARG A 123 0.58 -10.56 13.89
CA ARG A 123 0.13 -10.71 15.28
C ARG A 123 0.09 -9.39 16.05
N LEU A 124 1.03 -8.47 15.76
CA LEU A 124 1.13 -7.17 16.44
C LEU A 124 0.16 -6.13 15.87
N LEU A 125 -0.15 -6.24 14.58
CA LEU A 125 -1.02 -5.34 13.82
C LEU A 125 -2.13 -6.15 13.14
N PRO A 126 -3.08 -6.74 13.89
CA PRO A 126 -4.15 -7.54 13.31
C PRO A 126 -5.07 -6.67 12.45
N SER A 127 -5.42 -7.18 11.27
CA SER A 127 -6.40 -6.56 10.39
C SER A 127 -7.81 -7.05 10.74
N SER A 128 -8.78 -6.14 10.88
CA SER A 128 -10.18 -6.53 11.12
C SER A 128 -10.89 -7.03 9.87
N THR A 129 -10.27 -6.87 8.71
CA THR A 129 -10.75 -7.35 7.40
C THR A 129 -10.07 -8.64 6.96
N HIS A 130 -9.11 -9.15 7.72
CA HIS A 130 -8.20 -10.22 7.34
C HIS A 130 -7.33 -9.90 6.11
N ARG A 131 -7.22 -8.63 5.72
CA ARG A 131 -6.40 -8.16 4.61
C ARG A 131 -5.16 -7.49 5.17
N TYR A 132 -3.98 -7.88 4.64
CA TYR A 132 -2.69 -7.40 5.09
C TYR A 132 -1.94 -6.78 3.90
N HIS A 133 -1.38 -5.60 4.11
CA HIS A 133 -0.71 -4.79 3.10
C HIS A 133 0.75 -4.54 3.53
N PHE A 134 1.51 -5.63 3.62
CA PHE A 134 2.95 -5.57 3.89
C PHE A 134 3.69 -5.53 2.55
N TRP A 135 4.05 -4.32 2.13
CA TRP A 135 4.67 -4.09 0.83
C TRP A 135 6.18 -4.29 0.85
N ILE A 136 6.74 -4.59 -0.32
CA ILE A 136 8.18 -4.48 -0.56
C ILE A 136 8.61 -3.02 -0.48
N ASP A 137 9.92 -2.74 -0.62
CA ASP A 137 10.42 -1.39 -0.44
C ASP A 137 9.89 -0.41 -1.49
N ASP A 138 9.72 0.85 -1.06
CA ASP A 138 9.24 1.97 -1.86
C ASP A 138 10.33 2.45 -2.82
N VAL A 139 10.38 1.85 -3.99
CA VAL A 139 11.39 2.14 -5.02
C VAL A 139 10.88 1.71 -6.39
N ASP A 140 11.23 2.49 -7.40
CA ASP A 140 10.80 2.23 -8.78
C ASP A 140 11.31 0.87 -9.31
N SER A 141 12.57 0.56 -9.16
CA SER A 141 13.14 -0.70 -9.64
C SER A 141 14.34 -1.16 -8.81
N ALA A 142 14.14 -2.11 -7.91
CA ALA A 142 15.20 -2.69 -7.08
C ALA A 142 15.22 -4.22 -7.13
N LYS A 143 15.31 -4.79 -8.35
CA LYS A 143 15.49 -6.24 -8.48
C LYS A 143 16.92 -6.68 -8.15
N CYS A 144 17.08 -7.93 -7.72
CA CYS A 144 18.36 -8.57 -7.53
C CYS A 144 18.94 -9.06 -8.88
N HIS A 145 20.21 -8.78 -9.15
CA HIS A 145 20.91 -9.16 -10.38
C HIS A 145 21.83 -10.38 -10.20
N CYS A 146 21.75 -11.13 -9.11
CA CYS A 146 22.53 -12.35 -8.96
C CYS A 146 22.08 -13.41 -9.99
N GLU A 147 22.95 -14.38 -10.27
CA GLU A 147 22.74 -15.43 -11.27
C GLU A 147 21.38 -16.13 -11.13
N LYS A 148 20.98 -16.48 -9.89
CA LYS A 148 19.68 -17.14 -9.64
C LYS A 148 18.47 -16.23 -9.88
N CYS A 149 18.61 -14.90 -9.67
CA CYS A 149 17.54 -13.94 -9.88
C CYS A 149 17.47 -13.43 -11.32
N ALA A 150 18.50 -13.61 -12.13
CA ALA A 150 18.62 -13.03 -13.47
C ALA A 150 17.47 -13.39 -14.42
N ALA A 151 16.91 -14.60 -14.28
CA ALA A 151 15.81 -15.09 -15.11
C ALA A 151 14.45 -14.48 -14.75
N PHE A 152 14.32 -13.83 -13.59
CA PHE A 152 13.07 -13.29 -13.06
C PHE A 152 12.93 -11.79 -13.35
N THR A 153 11.73 -11.36 -13.74
CA THR A 153 11.36 -9.95 -13.82
C THR A 153 11.33 -9.30 -12.42
N ALA A 154 11.22 -7.98 -12.36
CA ALA A 154 11.04 -7.31 -11.07
C ALA A 154 9.75 -7.78 -10.37
N SER A 155 8.67 -7.96 -11.13
CA SER A 155 7.39 -8.46 -10.64
C SER A 155 7.46 -9.92 -10.15
N ASP A 156 8.19 -10.80 -10.86
CA ASP A 156 8.42 -12.18 -10.40
C ASP A 156 9.19 -12.20 -9.06
N GLN A 157 10.25 -11.38 -8.94
CA GLN A 157 11.04 -11.30 -7.71
C GLN A 157 10.20 -10.73 -6.56
N ALA A 158 9.39 -9.72 -6.82
CA ALA A 158 8.43 -9.21 -5.84
C ALA A 158 7.46 -10.29 -5.38
N LEU A 159 6.88 -11.05 -6.32
CA LEU A 159 5.91 -12.10 -5.98
C LEU A 159 6.55 -13.25 -5.18
N LEU A 160 7.83 -13.60 -5.39
CA LEU A 160 8.56 -14.53 -4.53
C LEU A 160 8.60 -14.06 -3.08
N ILE A 161 8.82 -12.75 -2.87
CA ILE A 161 8.84 -12.15 -1.53
C ILE A 161 7.42 -12.09 -0.95
N TYR A 162 6.42 -11.66 -1.73
CA TYR A 162 5.02 -11.62 -1.30
C TYR A 162 4.49 -13.01 -0.94
N ASN A 163 4.89 -14.06 -1.65
CA ASN A 163 4.56 -15.45 -1.31
C ASN A 163 5.09 -15.83 0.09
N ALA A 164 6.32 -15.41 0.44
CA ALA A 164 6.85 -15.64 1.78
C ALA A 164 6.07 -14.85 2.85
N ILE A 165 5.75 -13.57 2.58
CA ILE A 165 4.94 -12.75 3.47
C ILE A 165 3.55 -13.40 3.66
N ALA A 166 2.90 -13.84 2.57
CA ALA A 166 1.58 -14.47 2.59
C ALA A 166 1.54 -15.74 3.45
N ARG A 167 2.58 -16.57 3.41
CA ARG A 167 2.70 -17.73 4.30
C ARG A 167 2.81 -17.32 5.77
N GLY A 168 3.59 -16.28 6.07
CA GLY A 168 3.71 -15.73 7.43
C GLY A 168 2.39 -15.17 7.94
N VAL A 169 1.70 -14.38 7.12
CA VAL A 169 0.36 -13.84 7.43
C VAL A 169 -0.62 -14.97 7.76
N ARG A 170 -0.67 -16.02 6.93
CA ARG A 170 -1.59 -17.16 7.16
C ARG A 170 -1.30 -17.91 8.46
N ARG A 171 -0.05 -17.95 8.95
CA ARG A 171 0.28 -18.53 10.25
C ARG A 171 -0.23 -17.70 11.44
N ALA A 172 -0.25 -16.37 11.27
CA ALA A 172 -0.77 -15.46 12.28
C ALA A 172 -2.30 -15.42 12.28
N ASP A 173 -2.88 -15.40 11.07
CA ASP A 173 -4.31 -15.31 10.80
C ASP A 173 -4.66 -16.33 9.70
N PRO A 174 -5.31 -17.46 10.06
CA PRO A 174 -5.68 -18.50 9.07
C PRO A 174 -6.55 -18.00 7.92
N SER A 175 -7.32 -16.92 8.12
CA SER A 175 -8.11 -16.24 7.08
C SER A 175 -7.34 -15.11 6.39
N GLY A 176 -6.13 -14.84 6.86
CA GLY A 176 -5.30 -13.71 6.42
C GLY A 176 -4.90 -13.79 4.95
N ARG A 177 -5.09 -12.69 4.26
CA ARG A 177 -4.71 -12.50 2.85
C ARG A 177 -3.72 -11.37 2.74
N GLN A 178 -2.69 -11.58 1.92
CA GLN A 178 -1.64 -10.59 1.65
C GLN A 178 -1.86 -9.96 0.28
N CYS A 179 -1.68 -8.66 0.14
CA CYS A 179 -1.71 -8.03 -1.17
C CYS A 179 -0.43 -8.29 -1.97
N TYR A 180 -0.55 -8.30 -3.30
CA TYR A 180 0.52 -8.00 -4.24
C TYR A 180 0.33 -6.56 -4.69
N LEU A 181 1.25 -5.66 -4.33
CA LEU A 181 1.21 -4.27 -4.76
C LEU A 181 1.77 -4.15 -6.18
N ALA A 182 0.88 -3.89 -7.15
CA ALA A 182 1.26 -3.53 -8.51
C ALA A 182 1.51 -2.02 -8.58
N TYR A 183 2.80 -1.63 -8.56
CA TYR A 183 3.25 -0.27 -8.32
C TYR A 183 4.62 -0.05 -8.96
N HIS A 184 4.84 1.07 -9.64
CA HIS A 184 6.12 1.39 -10.28
C HIS A 184 6.74 0.20 -11.05
N GLY A 185 7.94 -0.22 -10.71
CA GLY A 185 8.67 -1.31 -11.37
C GLY A 185 8.04 -2.70 -11.23
N THR A 186 7.02 -2.87 -10.39
CA THR A 186 6.24 -4.10 -10.24
C THR A 186 4.83 -4.00 -10.83
N LEU A 187 4.56 -2.97 -11.62
CA LEU A 187 3.26 -2.73 -12.23
C LEU A 187 2.89 -3.82 -13.25
N ALA A 188 3.85 -4.31 -14.04
CA ALA A 188 3.60 -5.41 -14.97
C ALA A 188 3.34 -6.72 -14.23
N ALA A 189 2.44 -7.56 -14.77
CA ALA A 189 2.14 -8.86 -14.16
C ALA A 189 3.37 -9.77 -14.10
N PRO A 190 3.57 -10.55 -13.01
CA PRO A 190 4.53 -11.64 -12.96
C PRO A 190 4.29 -12.67 -14.04
N THR A 191 5.36 -13.27 -14.57
CA THR A 191 5.28 -14.21 -15.72
C THR A 191 5.81 -15.62 -15.43
N HIS A 192 6.66 -15.77 -14.41
CA HIS A 192 7.31 -17.04 -14.06
C HIS A 192 6.95 -17.55 -12.67
N VAL A 193 6.30 -16.73 -11.86
CA VAL A 193 5.94 -17.05 -10.47
C VAL A 193 4.43 -16.98 -10.32
N MET A 194 3.86 -17.98 -9.65
CA MET A 194 2.44 -18.01 -9.32
C MET A 194 2.20 -17.53 -7.90
N PRO A 195 1.11 -16.80 -7.64
CA PRO A 195 0.74 -16.37 -6.29
C PRO A 195 0.32 -17.53 -5.40
N GLU A 196 0.66 -17.46 -4.10
CA GLU A 196 0.00 -18.26 -3.07
C GLU A 196 -1.51 -18.00 -3.05
N GLY A 197 -2.30 -19.00 -2.71
CA GLY A 197 -3.78 -18.93 -2.77
C GLY A 197 -4.43 -17.88 -1.85
N ASN A 198 -3.64 -17.20 -0.99
CA ASN A 198 -4.10 -16.10 -0.15
C ASN A 198 -3.50 -14.74 -0.57
N ILE A 199 -3.09 -14.59 -1.81
CA ILE A 199 -2.66 -13.29 -2.35
C ILE A 199 -3.80 -12.68 -3.17
N PHE A 200 -4.02 -11.38 -3.00
CA PHE A 200 -4.93 -10.56 -3.81
C PHE A 200 -4.18 -9.39 -4.45
N LEU A 201 -4.75 -8.83 -5.51
CA LEU A 201 -4.19 -7.67 -6.21
C LEU A 201 -4.49 -6.37 -5.42
N GLU A 202 -3.45 -5.57 -5.23
CA GLU A 202 -3.56 -4.15 -4.90
C GLU A 202 -2.88 -3.35 -6.02
N TYR A 203 -3.68 -2.58 -6.75
CA TYR A 203 -3.24 -1.80 -7.89
C TYR A 203 -3.09 -0.34 -7.50
N ALA A 204 -1.89 0.22 -7.65
CA ALA A 204 -1.57 1.60 -7.29
C ALA A 204 -0.94 2.35 -8.47
N PRO A 205 -1.74 3.10 -9.28
CA PRO A 205 -1.27 3.78 -10.48
C PRO A 205 -0.60 5.12 -10.19
N MET A 206 0.49 5.12 -9.44
CA MET A 206 1.19 6.34 -8.97
C MET A 206 1.68 7.24 -10.11
N ASP A 207 2.09 6.66 -11.25
CA ASP A 207 2.68 7.40 -12.37
C ASP A 207 1.65 7.96 -13.36
N ARG A 208 0.36 7.93 -13.00
CA ARG A 208 -0.72 8.48 -13.83
C ARG A 208 -0.71 10.02 -13.90
N ASP A 209 -1.46 10.59 -14.81
CA ASP A 209 -1.83 12.00 -14.80
C ASP A 209 -3.11 12.19 -13.98
N PHE A 210 -2.99 12.72 -12.76
CA PHE A 210 -4.12 12.94 -11.84
C PHE A 210 -5.05 14.08 -12.26
N THR A 211 -4.72 14.85 -13.31
CA THR A 211 -5.60 15.88 -13.86
C THR A 211 -6.57 15.35 -14.91
N ARG A 212 -6.53 14.04 -15.20
CA ARG A 212 -7.37 13.36 -16.20
C ARG A 212 -7.88 12.02 -15.64
N PRO A 213 -9.08 11.57 -16.02
CA PRO A 213 -9.57 10.24 -15.64
C PRO A 213 -8.60 9.14 -16.03
N ILE A 214 -8.47 8.12 -15.17
CA ILE A 214 -7.55 6.99 -15.41
C ILE A 214 -7.87 6.24 -16.70
N GLY A 215 -9.13 6.15 -17.08
CA GLY A 215 -9.61 5.50 -18.31
C GLY A 215 -9.48 6.36 -19.59
N ASP A 216 -8.87 7.55 -19.50
CA ASP A 216 -8.71 8.43 -20.66
C ASP A 216 -7.67 7.88 -21.64
N VAL A 217 -8.13 7.28 -22.73
CA VAL A 217 -7.30 6.72 -23.81
C VAL A 217 -6.46 7.77 -24.56
N GLY A 218 -6.78 9.06 -24.42
CA GLY A 218 -5.99 10.17 -24.97
C GLY A 218 -4.85 10.61 -24.05
N CYS A 219 -4.70 10.00 -22.86
CA CYS A 219 -3.63 10.27 -21.93
C CYS A 219 -2.61 9.12 -21.91
N GLU A 220 -1.48 9.29 -22.57
CA GLU A 220 -0.45 8.25 -22.69
C GLU A 220 0.06 7.74 -21.33
N LYS A 221 0.17 8.62 -20.31
CA LYS A 221 0.54 8.21 -18.95
C LYS A 221 -0.49 7.25 -18.35
N ASN A 222 -1.78 7.58 -18.48
CA ASN A 222 -2.86 6.76 -17.93
C ASN A 222 -3.00 5.45 -18.70
N VAL A 223 -2.82 5.46 -20.03
CA VAL A 223 -2.80 4.25 -20.84
C VAL A 223 -1.71 3.29 -20.36
N ARG A 224 -0.49 3.78 -20.10
CA ARG A 224 0.62 2.93 -19.58
C ARG A 224 0.29 2.30 -18.22
N GLN A 225 -0.50 2.98 -17.38
CA GLN A 225 -0.92 2.40 -16.11
C GLN A 225 -2.01 1.33 -16.32
N THR A 226 -2.92 1.54 -17.26
CA THR A 226 -4.10 0.68 -17.44
C THR A 226 -3.90 -0.51 -18.37
N GLU A 227 -2.94 -0.47 -19.30
CA GLU A 227 -2.67 -1.55 -20.27
C GLU A 227 -2.24 -2.88 -19.62
N VAL A 228 -1.78 -2.84 -18.36
CA VAL A 228 -1.35 -4.02 -17.61
C VAL A 228 -2.48 -4.70 -16.83
N LEU A 229 -3.64 -4.03 -16.67
CA LEU A 229 -4.70 -4.47 -15.77
C LEU A 229 -5.29 -5.82 -16.13
N ASP A 230 -5.51 -6.10 -17.40
CA ASP A 230 -6.10 -7.38 -17.84
C ASP A 230 -5.20 -8.56 -17.40
N ALA A 231 -3.89 -8.46 -17.62
CA ALA A 231 -2.94 -9.48 -17.20
C ALA A 231 -2.83 -9.64 -15.68
N LEU A 232 -2.94 -8.55 -14.93
CA LEU A 232 -2.96 -8.58 -13.47
C LEU A 232 -4.24 -9.25 -12.93
N LEU A 233 -5.41 -8.88 -13.49
CA LEU A 233 -6.69 -9.44 -13.09
C LEU A 233 -6.84 -10.92 -13.50
N ASP A 234 -6.26 -11.32 -14.64
CA ASP A 234 -6.20 -12.72 -15.06
C ASP A 234 -5.36 -13.57 -14.09
N LEU A 235 -4.26 -13.01 -13.53
CA LEU A 235 -3.38 -13.71 -12.61
C LEU A 235 -3.92 -13.78 -11.17
N PHE A 236 -4.45 -12.66 -10.65
CA PHE A 236 -4.84 -12.54 -9.23
C PHE A 236 -6.35 -12.66 -9.00
N GLY A 237 -7.18 -12.52 -10.04
CA GLY A 237 -8.63 -12.38 -9.96
C GLY A 237 -9.07 -10.97 -9.58
N CYS A 238 -10.34 -10.65 -9.84
CA CYS A 238 -10.94 -9.36 -9.51
C CYS A 238 -11.73 -9.37 -8.18
N GLU A 239 -12.13 -10.54 -7.67
CA GLU A 239 -13.07 -10.67 -6.55
C GLU A 239 -12.67 -9.89 -5.30
N ASP A 240 -11.36 -9.89 -4.97
CA ASP A 240 -10.77 -9.18 -3.83
C ASP A 240 -9.80 -8.07 -4.24
N ALA A 241 -9.71 -7.77 -5.53
CA ALA A 241 -8.82 -6.73 -6.02
C ALA A 241 -9.18 -5.37 -5.45
N THR A 242 -8.15 -4.63 -5.03
CA THR A 242 -8.25 -3.27 -4.49
C THR A 242 -7.48 -2.30 -5.37
N VAL A 243 -8.03 -1.10 -5.53
CA VAL A 243 -7.28 0.04 -6.06
C VAL A 243 -6.81 0.89 -4.89
N CYS A 244 -5.51 1.23 -4.86
CA CYS A 244 -4.93 2.21 -3.95
C CYS A 244 -4.62 3.48 -4.74
N GLU A 245 -5.42 4.52 -4.55
CA GLU A 245 -5.38 5.77 -5.32
C GLU A 245 -4.86 6.95 -4.48
N TYR A 246 -4.71 8.09 -5.14
CA TYR A 246 -4.07 9.29 -4.59
C TYR A 246 -4.96 10.53 -4.71
N TRP A 247 -6.30 10.36 -4.91
CA TRP A 247 -7.23 11.48 -5.13
C TRP A 247 -7.19 12.53 -4.02
N LEU A 248 -6.98 12.09 -2.78
CA LEU A 248 -6.97 12.95 -1.60
C LEU A 248 -5.57 13.11 -0.98
N ASP A 249 -4.52 12.68 -1.64
CA ASP A 249 -3.16 12.72 -1.08
C ASP A 249 -2.56 14.12 -1.08
N ASN A 250 -2.87 14.90 -0.06
CA ASN A 250 -2.29 16.24 0.08
C ASN A 250 -0.79 16.21 0.46
N SER A 251 -0.26 15.08 0.92
CA SER A 251 1.19 14.95 1.13
C SER A 251 1.93 15.03 -0.19
N MET A 252 1.46 14.32 -1.22
CA MET A 252 1.97 14.40 -2.59
C MET A 252 1.79 15.80 -3.18
N TYR A 253 0.59 16.38 -3.09
CA TYR A 253 0.32 17.74 -3.62
C TYR A 253 1.09 18.83 -2.88
N SER A 254 1.44 18.62 -1.62
CA SER A 254 2.33 19.50 -0.85
C SER A 254 3.83 19.25 -1.14
N GLY A 255 4.16 18.24 -1.99
CA GLY A 255 5.53 17.84 -2.27
C GLY A 255 6.23 17.22 -1.07
N TRP A 256 5.47 16.45 -0.27
CA TRP A 256 5.89 15.79 0.98
C TRP A 256 6.53 16.74 2.00
N LYS A 257 6.05 17.99 2.04
CA LYS A 257 6.55 19.03 2.94
C LYS A 257 5.42 19.59 3.81
N LYS A 258 5.76 19.87 5.05
CA LYS A 258 4.90 20.60 6.00
C LYS A 258 5.36 22.06 6.11
N PRO A 259 4.44 23.03 6.35
CA PRO A 259 3.01 22.85 6.52
C PRO A 259 2.30 22.44 5.22
N PRO A 260 1.14 21.73 5.32
CA PRO A 260 0.35 21.35 4.16
C PRO A 260 -0.11 22.56 3.35
N LYS A 261 -0.19 22.41 2.03
CA LYS A 261 -0.79 23.42 1.16
C LYS A 261 -2.31 23.33 1.18
N LYS A 262 -2.98 24.43 0.79
CA LYS A 262 -4.43 24.38 0.57
C LYS A 262 -4.74 23.35 -0.51
N PHE A 263 -5.63 22.41 -0.16
CA PHE A 263 -5.98 21.26 -0.96
C PHE A 263 -7.27 21.51 -1.74
N THR A 264 -7.30 21.06 -2.98
CA THR A 264 -8.49 20.94 -3.80
C THR A 264 -8.38 19.66 -4.62
N TRP A 265 -9.49 18.98 -4.82
CA TRP A 265 -9.54 17.75 -5.63
C TRP A 265 -10.66 17.86 -6.67
N ASP A 266 -10.56 17.05 -7.72
CA ASP A 266 -11.56 17.04 -8.79
C ASP A 266 -12.49 15.83 -8.63
N GLU A 267 -13.68 16.08 -8.11
CA GLU A 267 -14.70 15.06 -7.91
C GLU A 267 -15.16 14.42 -9.23
N SER A 268 -15.11 15.13 -10.36
CA SER A 268 -15.48 14.57 -11.65
C SER A 268 -14.51 13.50 -12.13
N ILE A 269 -13.21 13.69 -11.88
CA ILE A 269 -12.17 12.69 -12.15
C ILE A 269 -12.39 11.47 -11.27
N PHE A 270 -12.57 11.68 -9.94
CA PHE A 270 -12.86 10.60 -9.00
C PHE A 270 -14.05 9.74 -9.46
N ARG A 271 -15.17 10.36 -9.84
CA ARG A 271 -16.35 9.63 -10.31
C ARG A 271 -16.09 8.84 -11.59
N ALA A 272 -15.37 9.41 -12.54
CA ALA A 272 -14.99 8.73 -13.77
C ALA A 272 -14.06 7.54 -13.50
N ASP A 273 -13.11 7.70 -12.57
CA ASP A 273 -12.17 6.65 -12.17
C ASP A 273 -12.90 5.50 -11.46
N ILE A 274 -13.82 5.79 -10.52
CA ILE A 274 -14.64 4.77 -9.87
C ILE A 274 -15.43 3.97 -10.92
N GLY A 275 -16.09 4.63 -11.86
CA GLY A 275 -16.80 3.94 -12.95
C GLY A 275 -15.89 3.06 -13.80
N TYR A 276 -14.68 3.51 -14.08
CA TYR A 276 -13.68 2.72 -14.81
C TYR A 276 -13.27 1.46 -14.01
N TYR A 277 -12.93 1.60 -12.72
CA TYR A 277 -12.52 0.47 -11.89
C TYR A 277 -13.64 -0.53 -11.64
N GLU A 278 -14.88 -0.07 -11.40
CA GLU A 278 -16.04 -0.95 -11.29
C GLU A 278 -16.27 -1.75 -12.58
N SER A 279 -16.09 -1.11 -13.75
CA SER A 279 -16.21 -1.81 -15.04
C SER A 279 -15.16 -2.90 -15.25
N ARG A 280 -14.04 -2.84 -14.51
CA ARG A 280 -12.96 -3.84 -14.50
C ARG A 280 -13.12 -4.88 -13.38
N GLY A 281 -14.18 -4.79 -12.58
CA GLY A 281 -14.50 -5.76 -11.53
C GLY A 281 -13.86 -5.47 -10.17
N PHE A 282 -13.22 -4.31 -9.97
CA PHE A 282 -12.73 -3.93 -8.64
C PHE A 282 -13.90 -3.66 -7.69
N GLY A 283 -13.85 -4.28 -6.51
CA GLY A 283 -14.88 -4.13 -5.47
C GLY A 283 -14.53 -3.10 -4.40
N THR A 284 -13.26 -2.68 -4.33
CA THR A 284 -12.72 -1.84 -3.26
C THR A 284 -11.76 -0.79 -3.84
N ALA A 285 -11.84 0.44 -3.34
CA ALA A 285 -10.84 1.48 -3.59
C ALA A 285 -10.49 2.20 -2.28
N THR A 286 -9.21 2.37 -2.02
CA THR A 286 -8.68 3.24 -0.98
C THR A 286 -7.99 4.45 -1.62
N THR A 287 -7.83 5.52 -0.88
CA THR A 287 -7.02 6.67 -1.28
C THR A 287 -6.25 7.19 -0.09
N PHE A 288 -5.02 7.63 -0.32
CA PHE A 288 -4.33 8.42 0.68
C PHE A 288 -5.11 9.70 0.94
N ALA A 289 -5.22 10.08 2.23
CA ALA A 289 -5.79 11.33 2.71
C ALA A 289 -4.83 11.98 3.72
N CYS A 290 -3.52 11.79 3.48
CA CYS A 290 -2.45 12.34 4.30
C CYS A 290 -2.38 13.86 4.19
N TYR A 291 -1.99 14.53 5.28
CA TYR A 291 -1.90 16.00 5.39
C TYR A 291 -3.25 16.73 5.26
N LEU A 292 -4.36 16.07 5.62
CA LEU A 292 -5.70 16.66 5.64
C LEU A 292 -6.32 16.71 7.05
N GLY A 293 -5.50 16.44 8.08
CA GLY A 293 -5.92 16.45 9.50
C GLY A 293 -5.79 17.81 10.19
N ASP A 294 -5.45 17.76 11.49
CA ASP A 294 -5.38 18.95 12.35
C ASP A 294 -4.33 19.96 11.88
N GLU A 295 -3.16 19.50 11.38
CA GLU A 295 -2.13 20.39 10.82
C GLU A 295 -2.63 21.16 9.58
N TYR A 296 -3.48 20.53 8.75
CA TYR A 296 -4.10 21.22 7.62
C TYR A 296 -5.00 22.35 8.12
N ARG A 297 -5.85 22.07 9.08
CA ARG A 297 -6.74 23.07 9.66
C ARG A 297 -5.96 24.22 10.30
N GLU A 298 -4.87 23.93 10.99
CA GLU A 298 -3.96 24.97 11.54
C GLU A 298 -3.33 25.82 10.44
N ALA A 299 -2.86 25.19 9.35
CA ALA A 299 -2.19 25.89 8.26
C ALA A 299 -3.14 26.69 7.36
N CYS A 300 -4.35 26.17 7.10
CA CYS A 300 -5.31 26.72 6.14
C CYS A 300 -6.49 27.46 6.77
N GLY A 301 -6.69 27.35 8.10
CA GLY A 301 -7.78 27.99 8.84
C GLY A 301 -9.15 27.32 8.69
N GLU A 302 -9.22 26.19 7.98
CA GLU A 302 -10.45 25.44 7.70
C GLU A 302 -10.14 23.94 7.54
N ASP A 303 -11.15 23.08 7.71
CA ASP A 303 -11.02 21.66 7.39
C ASP A 303 -10.95 21.45 5.87
N ALA A 304 -10.25 20.42 5.43
CA ALA A 304 -10.21 20.03 4.02
C ALA A 304 -11.61 19.56 3.57
N ASP A 305 -12.09 20.12 2.45
CA ASP A 305 -13.37 19.73 1.87
C ASP A 305 -13.20 18.41 1.09
N ILE A 306 -13.54 17.32 1.75
CA ILE A 306 -13.58 15.96 1.20
C ILE A 306 -14.94 15.29 1.46
N ALA A 307 -15.97 16.10 1.75
CA ALA A 307 -17.30 15.59 2.06
C ALA A 307 -17.87 14.72 0.93
N GLY A 308 -17.62 15.07 -0.32
CA GLY A 308 -18.01 14.29 -1.50
C GLY A 308 -17.43 12.88 -1.52
N TYR A 309 -16.25 12.66 -0.98
CA TYR A 309 -15.66 11.33 -0.84
C TYR A 309 -16.23 10.58 0.38
N LEU A 310 -16.32 11.26 1.53
CA LEU A 310 -16.74 10.63 2.80
C LEU A 310 -18.21 10.17 2.78
N HIS A 311 -19.09 10.83 2.04
CA HIS A 311 -20.53 10.57 2.05
C HIS A 311 -21.06 9.97 0.75
N LYS A 312 -20.22 9.29 -0.05
CA LYS A 312 -20.62 8.69 -1.32
C LYS A 312 -21.71 9.52 -1.98
N ILE A 313 -21.36 10.64 -2.60
CA ILE A 313 -22.35 11.39 -3.35
C ILE A 313 -23.01 10.37 -4.28
N SER A 314 -24.33 10.23 -4.19
CA SER A 314 -25.12 9.22 -4.91
C SER A 314 -24.61 9.09 -6.35
N LEU A 315 -23.91 7.99 -6.60
CA LEU A 315 -23.37 7.65 -7.92
C LEU A 315 -24.54 7.34 -8.85
#